data_b45f9b5e92b834f4d5648c853aa3f51f
#
_entry.id   b45f9b5e92b834f4d5648c853aa3f51f
#
_cell.length_a   1.000
_cell.length_b   1.000
_cell.length_c   1.000
_cell.angle_alpha   90.00
_cell.angle_beta   90.00
_cell.angle_gamma   90.00
#
_symmetry.space_group_name_H-M   'P 1'
#
loop_
_entity.id
_entity.type
_entity.pdbx_description
1 polymer ?
#
loop_
_entity_poly.entity_id
_entity_poly.type
_entity_poly.pdbx_seq_one_letter_code
_entity_poly.pdbx_strand_id
1 'polypeptide(L)'
;VCRTEHEISNDIKEKLALFCNVDVDSVVQSIDATTIYEVPIMMKNEKLDQVVLKKLNLKNSKKPDLKKWINFVDRLKFPNEEVQIGLIGKYVELQDSYKSILESLVHAGSENKTKVKVVSIHSEFIDSDQINNEISNLDGILVAPGFGERGIEGKIDAIKCSRENNIPFFGICLGMQMAVIEFSRNILKLKDANSTEMDQNTTNPVISLMENQKNITEKGGTMRLGAWKCKIKKNTLVHKIYDKNVISERHRHRWELNEKYIEKLNKNGLKTSGINPETNLVEIIEYPKNDWFVGVQFHPEYKSTVESPHPLFVSFVKACLNYRESKNHGRK
;
A
#
# COMPACT_ATOMS: atom_id res chain seq x y z
N VAL A 1 14.91 -15.77 -25.49
CA VAL A 1 14.04 -14.59 -25.59
C VAL A 1 14.88 -13.41 -26.05
N CYS A 2 14.44 -12.74 -27.12
CA CYS A 2 15.10 -11.58 -27.71
C CYS A 2 14.35 -10.30 -27.32
N ARG A 3 15.00 -9.41 -26.57
CA ARG A 3 14.47 -8.10 -26.24
C ARG A 3 14.77 -7.12 -27.37
N THR A 4 13.74 -6.55 -27.97
CA THR A 4 13.85 -5.63 -29.11
C THR A 4 12.83 -4.48 -28.98
N GLU A 5 13.10 -3.35 -29.63
CA GLU A 5 12.13 -2.26 -29.71
C GLU A 5 10.99 -2.58 -30.68
N HIS A 6 11.34 -3.25 -31.80
CA HIS A 6 10.43 -3.56 -32.89
C HIS A 6 10.38 -5.06 -33.15
N GLU A 7 9.37 -5.48 -33.88
CA GLU A 7 9.25 -6.86 -34.35
C GLU A 7 10.43 -7.26 -35.24
N ILE A 8 10.95 -8.47 -35.02
CA ILE A 8 12.04 -9.03 -35.81
C ILE A 8 11.48 -9.85 -36.95
N SER A 9 12.08 -9.70 -38.14
CA SER A 9 11.69 -10.48 -39.33
C SER A 9 12.02 -11.97 -39.18
N ASN A 10 11.37 -12.79 -39.99
CA ASN A 10 11.65 -14.24 -40.01
C ASN A 10 13.13 -14.56 -40.34
N ASP A 11 13.73 -13.81 -41.27
CA ASP A 11 15.15 -13.96 -41.62
C ASP A 11 16.07 -13.70 -40.42
N ILE A 12 15.72 -12.74 -39.58
CA ILE A 12 16.45 -12.47 -38.34
C ILE A 12 16.23 -13.59 -37.34
N LYS A 13 15.00 -14.08 -37.18
CA LYS A 13 14.70 -15.25 -36.32
C LYS A 13 15.50 -16.48 -36.73
N GLU A 14 15.58 -16.78 -38.04
CA GLU A 14 16.38 -17.89 -38.58
C GLU A 14 17.88 -17.72 -38.28
N LYS A 15 18.42 -16.53 -38.49
CA LYS A 15 19.83 -16.23 -38.16
C LYS A 15 20.09 -16.42 -36.67
N LEU A 16 19.24 -15.87 -35.81
CA LEU A 16 19.38 -16.02 -34.35
C LEU A 16 19.28 -17.49 -33.92
N ALA A 17 18.36 -18.26 -34.51
CA ALA A 17 18.25 -19.70 -34.27
C ALA A 17 19.52 -20.46 -34.63
N LEU A 18 20.11 -20.16 -35.80
CA LEU A 18 21.35 -20.73 -36.25
C LEU A 18 22.52 -20.41 -35.30
N PHE A 19 22.72 -19.13 -34.98
CA PHE A 19 23.82 -18.69 -34.10
C PHE A 19 23.67 -19.20 -32.67
N CYS A 20 22.44 -19.29 -32.15
CA CYS A 20 22.15 -19.80 -30.81
C CYS A 20 22.00 -21.32 -30.74
N ASN A 21 22.08 -22.02 -31.85
CA ASN A 21 21.86 -23.49 -31.97
C ASN A 21 20.53 -23.92 -31.32
N VAL A 22 19.45 -23.25 -31.70
CA VAL A 22 18.09 -23.57 -31.25
C VAL A 22 17.14 -23.67 -32.45
N ASP A 23 15.97 -24.27 -32.26
CA ASP A 23 14.92 -24.26 -33.27
C ASP A 23 14.40 -22.83 -33.50
N VAL A 24 14.01 -22.48 -34.72
CA VAL A 24 13.43 -21.17 -35.07
C VAL A 24 12.23 -20.84 -34.18
N ASP A 25 11.36 -21.81 -33.89
CA ASP A 25 10.20 -21.67 -33.00
C ASP A 25 10.60 -21.36 -31.55
N SER A 26 11.88 -21.58 -31.20
CA SER A 26 12.40 -21.27 -29.86
C SER A 26 12.95 -19.82 -29.75
N VAL A 27 12.94 -19.05 -30.84
CA VAL A 27 13.30 -17.62 -30.84
C VAL A 27 12.06 -16.81 -30.54
N VAL A 28 11.91 -16.47 -29.27
CA VAL A 28 10.77 -15.68 -28.73
C VAL A 28 11.16 -14.22 -28.65
N GLN A 29 10.39 -13.33 -29.25
CA GLN A 29 10.62 -11.90 -29.17
C GLN A 29 9.87 -11.27 -28.00
N SER A 30 10.47 -10.26 -27.39
CA SER A 30 9.87 -9.39 -26.38
C SER A 30 10.06 -7.95 -26.81
N ILE A 31 9.07 -7.42 -27.51
CA ILE A 31 9.07 -6.03 -28.00
C ILE A 31 8.72 -5.03 -26.88
N ASP A 32 8.80 -3.75 -27.17
CA ASP A 32 8.36 -2.69 -26.23
C ASP A 32 6.87 -2.81 -25.96
N ALA A 33 6.52 -2.70 -24.68
CA ALA A 33 5.15 -2.72 -24.20
C ALA A 33 4.80 -1.37 -23.53
N THR A 34 3.55 -0.95 -23.60
CA THR A 34 3.10 0.30 -22.96
C THR A 34 3.08 0.18 -21.43
N THR A 35 2.98 -1.03 -20.93
CA THR A 35 3.08 -1.37 -19.50
C THR A 35 3.69 -2.75 -19.33
N ILE A 36 4.43 -2.95 -18.24
CA ILE A 36 5.01 -4.27 -17.88
C ILE A 36 3.94 -5.37 -17.74
N TYR A 37 2.71 -4.99 -17.47
CA TYR A 37 1.58 -5.91 -17.33
C TYR A 37 1.11 -6.52 -18.67
N GLU A 38 1.52 -5.98 -19.82
CA GLU A 38 1.27 -6.60 -21.12
C GLU A 38 2.23 -7.76 -21.42
N VAL A 39 3.40 -7.77 -20.80
CA VAL A 39 4.45 -8.76 -21.08
C VAL A 39 3.98 -10.21 -20.97
N PRO A 40 3.23 -10.65 -19.95
CA PRO A 40 2.70 -12.02 -19.90
C PRO A 40 1.79 -12.39 -21.07
N ILE A 41 1.00 -11.43 -21.56
CA ILE A 41 0.10 -11.63 -22.72
C ILE A 41 0.93 -11.78 -23.99
N MET A 42 1.94 -10.91 -24.16
CA MET A 42 2.87 -10.96 -25.30
C MET A 42 3.65 -12.28 -25.33
N MET A 43 4.18 -12.72 -24.20
CA MET A 43 4.91 -14.00 -24.10
C MET A 43 4.01 -15.20 -24.41
N LYS A 44 2.74 -15.17 -24.01
CA LYS A 44 1.76 -16.19 -24.40
C LYS A 44 1.51 -16.20 -25.89
N ASN A 45 1.38 -15.02 -26.54
CA ASN A 45 1.16 -14.91 -27.98
C ASN A 45 2.37 -15.45 -28.77
N GLU A 46 3.57 -15.22 -28.27
CA GLU A 46 4.83 -15.80 -28.79
C GLU A 46 5.02 -17.28 -28.42
N LYS A 47 4.06 -17.91 -27.71
CA LYS A 47 4.07 -19.34 -27.33
C LYS A 47 5.25 -19.74 -26.43
N LEU A 48 5.82 -18.81 -25.65
CA LEU A 48 6.96 -19.07 -24.77
C LEU A 48 6.69 -20.24 -23.82
N ASP A 49 5.48 -20.30 -23.24
CA ASP A 49 5.03 -21.38 -22.36
C ASP A 49 5.12 -22.76 -23.04
N GLN A 50 4.69 -22.84 -24.30
CA GLN A 50 4.72 -24.08 -25.07
C GLN A 50 6.16 -24.53 -25.43
N VAL A 51 7.00 -23.56 -25.81
CA VAL A 51 8.43 -23.80 -26.06
C VAL A 51 9.13 -24.35 -24.82
N VAL A 52 8.90 -23.71 -23.66
CA VAL A 52 9.50 -24.14 -22.39
C VAL A 52 9.03 -25.54 -22.00
N LEU A 53 7.74 -25.83 -22.07
CA LEU A 53 7.18 -27.14 -21.74
C LEU A 53 7.76 -28.24 -22.66
N LYS A 54 7.85 -27.96 -23.98
CA LYS A 54 8.45 -28.87 -24.97
C LYS A 54 9.93 -29.18 -24.63
N LYS A 55 10.72 -28.13 -24.35
CA LYS A 55 12.15 -28.30 -24.06
C LYS A 55 12.42 -29.01 -22.72
N LEU A 56 11.52 -28.85 -21.74
CA LEU A 56 11.60 -29.53 -20.44
C LEU A 56 10.95 -30.93 -20.45
N ASN A 57 10.41 -31.41 -21.59
CA ASN A 57 9.65 -32.66 -21.71
C ASN A 57 8.48 -32.74 -20.69
N LEU A 58 7.88 -31.61 -20.36
CA LEU A 58 6.72 -31.55 -19.47
C LEU A 58 5.43 -31.66 -20.28
N LYS A 59 4.57 -32.60 -19.88
CA LYS A 59 3.22 -32.72 -20.46
C LYS A 59 2.29 -31.77 -19.69
N ASN A 60 1.71 -30.80 -20.38
CA ASN A 60 0.64 -29.96 -19.81
C ASN A 60 -0.56 -29.98 -20.78
N SER A 61 -1.71 -30.39 -20.27
CA SER A 61 -2.98 -30.37 -20.99
C SER A 61 -3.82 -29.13 -20.77
N LYS A 62 -3.47 -28.31 -19.80
CA LYS A 62 -4.26 -27.11 -19.43
C LYS A 62 -3.74 -25.88 -20.17
N LYS A 63 -4.62 -25.20 -20.90
CA LYS A 63 -4.32 -23.89 -21.47
C LYS A 63 -4.32 -22.83 -20.34
N PRO A 64 -3.36 -21.89 -20.33
CA PRO A 64 -3.36 -20.79 -19.35
C PRO A 64 -4.60 -19.91 -19.54
N ASP A 65 -5.31 -19.63 -18.43
CA ASP A 65 -6.43 -18.68 -18.43
C ASP A 65 -5.94 -17.30 -17.97
N LEU A 66 -5.81 -16.38 -18.92
CA LEU A 66 -5.38 -15.00 -18.67
C LEU A 66 -6.55 -14.00 -18.67
N LYS A 67 -7.81 -14.44 -18.58
CA LYS A 67 -8.96 -13.54 -18.67
C LYS A 67 -8.92 -12.42 -17.63
N LYS A 68 -8.64 -12.75 -16.36
CA LYS A 68 -8.52 -11.74 -15.30
C LYS A 68 -7.39 -10.76 -15.56
N TRP A 69 -6.26 -11.27 -16.03
CA TRP A 69 -5.09 -10.47 -16.37
C TRP A 69 -5.36 -9.51 -17.53
N ILE A 70 -5.99 -10.00 -18.61
CA ILE A 70 -6.38 -9.18 -19.77
C ILE A 70 -7.34 -8.07 -19.32
N ASN A 71 -8.38 -8.42 -18.55
CA ASN A 71 -9.34 -7.43 -18.03
C ASN A 71 -8.66 -6.37 -17.14
N PHE A 72 -7.64 -6.75 -16.39
CA PHE A 72 -6.86 -5.81 -15.62
C PHE A 72 -6.09 -4.84 -16.51
N VAL A 73 -5.39 -5.35 -17.53
CA VAL A 73 -4.63 -4.53 -18.48
C VAL A 73 -5.56 -3.56 -19.23
N ASP A 74 -6.72 -4.02 -19.68
CA ASP A 74 -7.70 -3.18 -20.37
C ASP A 74 -8.18 -2.03 -19.48
N ARG A 75 -8.53 -2.30 -18.21
CA ARG A 75 -8.93 -1.28 -17.25
C ARG A 75 -7.81 -0.30 -16.92
N LEU A 76 -6.57 -0.80 -16.87
CA LEU A 76 -5.39 0.05 -16.64
C LEU A 76 -5.11 1.00 -17.80
N LYS A 77 -5.29 0.53 -19.05
CA LYS A 77 -5.05 1.31 -20.27
C LYS A 77 -6.15 2.32 -20.57
N PHE A 78 -7.38 2.02 -20.19
CA PHE A 78 -8.57 2.84 -20.48
C PHE A 78 -9.31 3.17 -19.17
N PRO A 79 -8.69 3.96 -18.27
CA PRO A 79 -9.37 4.44 -17.07
C PRO A 79 -10.45 5.46 -17.42
N ASN A 80 -11.55 5.46 -16.66
CA ASN A 80 -12.64 6.41 -16.83
C ASN A 80 -12.40 7.71 -16.08
N GLU A 81 -11.63 7.63 -14.96
CA GLU A 81 -11.40 8.71 -14.02
C GLU A 81 -9.90 8.81 -13.66
N GLU A 82 -9.52 9.90 -13.00
CA GLU A 82 -8.19 10.08 -12.42
C GLU A 82 -8.32 10.61 -11.00
N VAL A 83 -7.48 10.14 -10.06
CA VAL A 83 -7.35 10.70 -8.70
C VAL A 83 -5.89 11.01 -8.38
N GLN A 84 -5.68 12.02 -7.55
CA GLN A 84 -4.36 12.40 -7.06
C GLN A 84 -4.21 11.98 -5.60
N ILE A 85 -3.27 11.09 -5.32
CA ILE A 85 -2.98 10.57 -3.97
C ILE A 85 -1.59 11.03 -3.55
N GLY A 86 -1.51 11.73 -2.42
CA GLY A 86 -0.25 12.09 -1.80
C GLY A 86 0.38 10.89 -1.11
N LEU A 87 1.58 10.49 -1.53
CA LEU A 87 2.42 9.52 -0.84
C LEU A 87 3.42 10.26 0.04
N ILE A 88 3.17 10.26 1.35
CA ILE A 88 3.96 11.00 2.32
C ILE A 88 5.00 10.07 2.96
N GLY A 89 6.26 10.32 2.69
CA GLY A 89 7.36 9.49 3.14
C GLY A 89 8.69 10.22 3.14
N LYS A 90 9.74 9.59 3.67
CA LYS A 90 11.09 10.16 3.72
C LYS A 90 12.04 9.65 2.62
N TYR A 91 11.62 8.65 1.84
CA TYR A 91 12.40 8.03 0.77
C TYR A 91 11.69 8.14 -0.58
N VAL A 92 10.94 9.21 -0.78
CA VAL A 92 10.10 9.40 -1.98
C VAL A 92 10.91 9.60 -3.26
N GLU A 93 12.17 10.01 -3.15
CA GLU A 93 13.10 10.12 -4.27
C GLU A 93 13.59 8.75 -4.78
N LEU A 94 13.57 7.74 -3.92
CA LEU A 94 13.95 6.37 -4.25
C LEU A 94 12.70 5.56 -4.55
N GLN A 95 12.31 5.50 -5.82
CA GLN A 95 11.07 4.83 -6.26
C GLN A 95 10.94 3.38 -5.75
N ASP A 96 12.06 2.66 -5.63
CA ASP A 96 12.07 1.27 -5.15
C ASP A 96 11.67 1.14 -3.67
N SER A 97 11.86 2.20 -2.87
CA SER A 97 11.51 2.17 -1.44
C SER A 97 10.02 1.93 -1.18
N TYR A 98 9.17 2.39 -2.08
CA TYR A 98 7.72 2.28 -1.97
C TYR A 98 7.09 1.50 -3.14
N LYS A 99 7.91 0.71 -3.87
CA LYS A 99 7.46 0.00 -5.08
C LYS A 99 6.18 -0.82 -4.85
N SER A 100 6.11 -1.60 -3.76
CA SER A 100 4.94 -2.42 -3.47
C SER A 100 3.68 -1.59 -3.20
N ILE A 101 3.82 -0.40 -2.58
CA ILE A 101 2.70 0.54 -2.37
C ILE A 101 2.24 1.11 -3.71
N LEU A 102 3.17 1.56 -4.55
CA LEU A 102 2.87 2.10 -5.87
C LEU A 102 2.15 1.06 -6.74
N GLU A 103 2.64 -0.18 -6.78
CA GLU A 103 1.98 -1.27 -7.49
C GLU A 103 0.58 -1.59 -6.91
N SER A 104 0.42 -1.54 -5.58
CA SER A 104 -0.88 -1.75 -4.94
C SER A 104 -1.89 -0.67 -5.31
N LEU A 105 -1.44 0.58 -5.46
CA LEU A 105 -2.27 1.68 -5.97
C LEU A 105 -2.64 1.49 -7.45
N VAL A 106 -1.73 0.96 -8.28
CA VAL A 106 -2.03 0.58 -9.68
C VAL A 106 -3.08 -0.53 -9.73
N HIS A 107 -2.93 -1.57 -8.89
CA HIS A 107 -3.90 -2.66 -8.81
C HIS A 107 -5.29 -2.15 -8.40
N ALA A 108 -5.34 -1.30 -7.38
CA ALA A 108 -6.58 -0.69 -6.89
C ALA A 108 -7.19 0.28 -7.89
N GLY A 109 -6.36 1.04 -8.59
CA GLY A 109 -6.77 1.94 -9.66
C GLY A 109 -7.46 1.18 -10.79
N SER A 110 -6.85 0.10 -11.29
CA SER A 110 -7.45 -0.75 -12.31
C SER A 110 -8.80 -1.32 -11.85
N GLU A 111 -8.91 -1.79 -10.59
CA GLU A 111 -10.17 -2.32 -10.07
C GLU A 111 -11.28 -1.27 -10.03
N ASN A 112 -10.95 -0.02 -9.74
CA ASN A 112 -11.87 1.13 -9.76
C ASN A 112 -12.00 1.79 -11.16
N LYS A 113 -11.36 1.27 -12.21
CA LYS A 113 -11.28 1.89 -13.54
C LYS A 113 -10.76 3.33 -13.50
N THR A 114 -9.80 3.57 -12.63
CA THR A 114 -9.30 4.90 -12.28
C THR A 114 -7.79 4.94 -12.42
N LYS A 115 -7.28 5.98 -13.06
CA LYS A 115 -5.85 6.27 -13.06
C LYS A 115 -5.48 6.91 -11.72
N VAL A 116 -4.57 6.30 -10.99
CA VAL A 116 -4.03 6.87 -9.76
C VAL A 116 -2.74 7.62 -10.08
N LYS A 117 -2.78 8.94 -9.92
CA LYS A 117 -1.59 9.79 -9.98
C LYS A 117 -1.03 9.96 -8.58
N VAL A 118 0.15 9.40 -8.33
CA VAL A 118 0.82 9.53 -7.05
C VAL A 118 1.66 10.80 -7.05
N VAL A 119 1.41 11.65 -6.05
CA VAL A 119 2.20 12.84 -5.75
C VAL A 119 3.10 12.51 -4.56
N SER A 120 4.40 12.39 -4.81
CA SER A 120 5.38 12.10 -3.77
C SER A 120 5.68 13.37 -2.94
N ILE A 121 5.50 13.29 -1.63
CA ILE A 121 5.72 14.40 -0.70
C ILE A 121 6.76 13.96 0.33
N HIS A 122 7.87 14.69 0.37
CA HIS A 122 8.96 14.40 1.32
C HIS A 122 8.59 14.93 2.70
N SER A 123 8.34 14.01 3.64
CA SER A 123 7.79 14.34 4.96
C SER A 123 8.67 15.25 5.82
N GLU A 124 9.97 15.35 5.52
CA GLU A 124 10.93 16.21 6.24
C GLU A 124 10.84 17.70 5.82
N PHE A 125 10.33 17.95 4.60
CA PHE A 125 10.22 19.30 4.05
C PHE A 125 8.80 19.87 4.08
N ILE A 126 7.88 19.19 4.73
CA ILE A 126 6.53 19.70 4.94
C ILE A 126 6.61 20.88 5.89
N ASP A 127 6.13 22.03 5.41
CA ASP A 127 5.93 23.23 6.23
C ASP A 127 4.51 23.23 6.81
N SER A 128 4.42 23.24 8.14
CA SER A 128 3.14 23.23 8.87
C SER A 128 2.19 24.33 8.45
N ASP A 129 2.72 25.50 8.04
CA ASP A 129 1.91 26.64 7.62
C ASP A 129 1.42 26.50 6.15
N GLN A 130 2.11 25.71 5.35
CA GLN A 130 1.82 25.50 3.93
C GLN A 130 1.13 24.16 3.63
N ILE A 131 1.07 23.25 4.59
CA ILE A 131 0.55 21.87 4.42
C ILE A 131 -0.86 21.86 3.81
N ASN A 132 -1.71 22.81 4.21
CA ASN A 132 -3.06 22.92 3.66
C ASN A 132 -3.05 23.19 2.14
N ASN A 133 -2.10 23.98 1.64
CA ASN A 133 -1.97 24.27 0.21
C ASN A 133 -1.44 23.05 -0.57
N GLU A 134 -0.49 22.33 0.01
CA GLU A 134 0.09 21.14 -0.62
C GLU A 134 -0.90 19.98 -0.72
N ILE A 135 -1.72 19.79 0.33
CA ILE A 135 -2.66 18.66 0.43
C ILE A 135 -4.04 19.00 -0.14
N SER A 136 -4.46 20.26 -0.17
CA SER A 136 -5.82 20.68 -0.58
C SER A 136 -6.23 20.20 -1.98
N ASN A 137 -5.28 20.02 -2.88
CA ASN A 137 -5.52 19.55 -4.24
C ASN A 137 -5.53 18.03 -4.38
N LEU A 138 -5.14 17.31 -3.33
CA LEU A 138 -5.13 15.86 -3.31
C LEU A 138 -6.54 15.30 -3.04
N ASP A 139 -6.78 14.10 -3.52
CA ASP A 139 -8.03 13.38 -3.32
C ASP A 139 -7.92 12.37 -2.17
N GLY A 140 -6.72 12.14 -1.69
CA GLY A 140 -6.41 11.32 -0.51
C GLY A 140 -4.93 11.36 -0.18
N ILE A 141 -4.58 10.95 1.04
CA ILE A 141 -3.18 10.83 1.47
C ILE A 141 -2.88 9.42 2.00
N LEU A 142 -1.73 8.91 1.64
CA LEU A 142 -1.16 7.68 2.18
C LEU A 142 0.14 8.02 2.91
N VAL A 143 0.19 7.74 4.21
CA VAL A 143 1.41 7.91 5.00
C VAL A 143 2.16 6.59 5.04
N ALA A 144 3.34 6.62 4.41
CA ALA A 144 4.17 5.45 4.16
C ALA A 144 4.81 4.87 5.43
N PRO A 145 5.12 3.56 5.44
CA PRO A 145 5.92 2.92 6.48
C PRO A 145 7.34 3.51 6.55
N GLY A 146 8.03 3.25 7.65
CA GLY A 146 9.41 3.68 7.87
C GLY A 146 9.86 3.43 9.30
N PHE A 147 11.07 3.89 9.64
CA PHE A 147 11.67 3.80 10.98
C PHE A 147 12.40 5.10 11.31
N GLY A 148 12.56 5.38 12.63
CA GLY A 148 13.32 6.52 13.15
C GLY A 148 12.60 7.85 13.03
N GLU A 149 13.18 8.88 13.60
CA GLU A 149 12.55 10.18 13.91
C GLU A 149 12.44 11.15 12.73
N ARG A 150 13.23 10.97 11.68
CA ARG A 150 13.32 11.91 10.56
C ARG A 150 11.98 12.04 9.81
N GLY A 151 11.46 13.27 9.70
CA GLY A 151 10.24 13.59 8.96
C GLY A 151 8.93 13.14 9.64
N ILE A 152 8.94 12.86 10.96
CA ILE A 152 7.73 12.43 11.68
C ILE A 152 6.75 13.57 11.88
N GLU A 153 7.22 14.79 12.18
CA GLU A 153 6.33 15.93 12.43
C GLU A 153 5.55 16.30 11.17
N GLY A 154 6.21 16.34 10.00
CA GLY A 154 5.49 16.54 8.74
C GLY A 154 4.44 15.47 8.44
N LYS A 155 4.69 14.19 8.81
CA LYS A 155 3.65 13.15 8.73
C LYS A 155 2.48 13.44 9.66
N ILE A 156 2.75 13.86 10.90
CA ILE A 156 1.75 14.21 11.90
C ILE A 156 0.89 15.40 11.41
N ASP A 157 1.52 16.44 10.87
CA ASP A 157 0.82 17.61 10.33
C ASP A 157 -0.06 17.24 9.12
N ALA A 158 0.43 16.39 8.23
CA ALA A 158 -0.35 15.91 7.11
C ALA A 158 -1.57 15.08 7.55
N ILE A 159 -1.40 14.23 8.57
CA ILE A 159 -2.50 13.44 9.15
C ILE A 159 -3.53 14.37 9.82
N LYS A 160 -3.08 15.39 10.56
CA LYS A 160 -3.95 16.40 11.16
C LYS A 160 -4.77 17.11 10.09
N CYS A 161 -4.12 17.60 9.03
CA CYS A 161 -4.78 18.26 7.91
C CYS A 161 -5.85 17.35 7.28
N SER A 162 -5.50 16.09 7.03
CA SER A 162 -6.43 15.08 6.49
C SER A 162 -7.63 14.86 7.40
N ARG A 163 -7.40 14.65 8.70
CA ARG A 163 -8.46 14.43 9.68
C ARG A 163 -9.41 15.62 9.80
N GLU A 164 -8.88 16.85 9.83
CA GLU A 164 -9.66 18.07 9.99
C GLU A 164 -10.47 18.45 8.74
N ASN A 165 -9.99 18.09 7.55
CA ASN A 165 -10.62 18.40 6.27
C ASN A 165 -11.35 17.20 5.63
N ASN A 166 -11.54 16.11 6.37
CA ASN A 166 -12.18 14.88 5.90
C ASN A 166 -11.57 14.31 4.59
N ILE A 167 -10.26 14.52 4.37
CA ILE A 167 -9.54 13.94 3.23
C ILE A 167 -9.32 12.45 3.53
N PRO A 168 -9.59 11.51 2.61
CA PRO A 168 -9.29 10.10 2.79
C PRO A 168 -7.84 9.85 3.24
N PHE A 169 -7.66 9.13 4.34
CA PHE A 169 -6.36 8.87 4.96
C PHE A 169 -6.07 7.38 5.07
N PHE A 170 -4.90 6.95 4.60
CA PHE A 170 -4.40 5.60 4.79
C PHE A 170 -3.02 5.62 5.45
N GLY A 171 -2.90 5.10 6.67
CA GLY A 171 -1.64 4.99 7.41
C GLY A 171 -1.14 3.55 7.45
N ILE A 172 0.05 3.26 6.92
CA ILE A 172 0.65 1.93 6.92
C ILE A 172 1.82 1.87 7.90
N CYS A 173 1.79 0.92 8.84
CA CYS A 173 2.82 0.64 9.84
C CYS A 173 3.17 1.92 10.64
N LEU A 174 4.27 2.59 10.36
CA LEU A 174 4.61 3.89 10.96
C LEU A 174 3.50 4.93 10.73
N GLY A 175 2.83 4.91 9.58
CA GLY A 175 1.72 5.81 9.29
C GLY A 175 0.54 5.66 10.26
N MET A 176 0.20 4.44 10.68
CA MET A 176 -0.77 4.21 11.74
C MET A 176 -0.26 4.76 13.09
N GLN A 177 1.01 4.53 13.43
CA GLN A 177 1.60 5.01 14.68
C GLN A 177 1.58 6.55 14.75
N MET A 178 1.90 7.22 13.64
CA MET A 178 1.81 8.69 13.56
C MET A 178 0.37 9.20 13.71
N ALA A 179 -0.62 8.47 13.20
CA ALA A 179 -2.03 8.81 13.39
C ALA A 179 -2.47 8.70 14.87
N VAL A 180 -1.95 7.71 15.60
CA VAL A 180 -2.18 7.60 17.05
C VAL A 180 -1.53 8.77 17.80
N ILE A 181 -0.31 9.17 17.43
CA ILE A 181 0.39 10.31 18.05
C ILE A 181 -0.35 11.61 17.74
N GLU A 182 -0.71 11.85 16.48
CA GLU A 182 -1.51 13.02 16.07
C GLU A 182 -2.77 13.15 16.90
N PHE A 183 -3.56 12.07 16.95
CA PHE A 183 -4.81 12.06 17.68
C PHE A 183 -4.61 12.30 19.18
N SER A 184 -3.57 11.73 19.75
CA SER A 184 -3.22 11.91 21.16
C SER A 184 -2.83 13.34 21.49
N ARG A 185 -2.04 13.99 20.64
CA ARG A 185 -1.64 15.40 20.82
C ARG A 185 -2.79 16.37 20.61
N ASN A 186 -3.55 16.20 19.52
CA ASN A 186 -4.54 17.21 19.11
C ASN A 186 -5.93 16.98 19.68
N ILE A 187 -6.37 15.74 19.92
CA ILE A 187 -7.70 15.43 20.47
C ILE A 187 -7.64 15.13 21.96
N LEU A 188 -6.70 14.28 22.41
CA LEU A 188 -6.56 13.94 23.83
C LEU A 188 -5.80 14.99 24.62
N LYS A 189 -5.20 16.01 23.96
CA LYS A 189 -4.41 17.08 24.54
C LYS A 189 -3.17 16.62 25.34
N LEU A 190 -2.61 15.46 24.96
CA LEU A 190 -1.37 14.94 25.48
C LEU A 190 -0.21 15.52 24.65
N LYS A 191 0.23 16.74 24.97
CA LYS A 191 1.13 17.54 24.12
C LYS A 191 2.47 16.85 23.76
N ASP A 192 3.00 16.03 24.67
CA ASP A 192 4.26 15.28 24.51
C ASP A 192 4.05 13.83 24.07
N ALA A 193 2.81 13.44 23.69
CA ALA A 193 2.54 12.07 23.21
C ALA A 193 3.48 11.71 22.05
N ASN A 194 4.18 10.58 22.20
CA ASN A 194 5.20 10.15 21.24
C ASN A 194 5.35 8.63 21.22
N SER A 195 6.21 8.17 20.33
CA SER A 195 6.75 6.81 20.32
C SER A 195 8.06 6.77 21.09
N THR A 196 8.29 5.71 21.89
CA THR A 196 9.59 5.46 22.53
C THR A 196 10.72 5.12 21.54
N GLU A 197 10.41 5.00 20.25
CA GLU A 197 11.40 4.95 19.18
C GLU A 197 12.04 6.32 18.95
N MET A 198 11.23 7.39 19.02
CA MET A 198 11.62 8.76 18.69
C MET A 198 12.04 9.54 19.93
N ASP A 199 11.29 9.38 21.01
CA ASP A 199 11.57 10.02 22.30
C ASP A 199 11.41 9.01 23.44
N GLN A 200 12.53 8.58 24.00
CA GLN A 200 12.56 7.61 25.12
C GLN A 200 12.08 8.26 26.45
N ASN A 201 12.08 9.59 26.53
CA ASN A 201 11.73 10.32 27.75
C ASN A 201 10.30 10.86 27.73
N THR A 202 9.51 10.60 26.69
CA THR A 202 8.11 11.04 26.62
C THR A 202 7.32 10.57 27.84
N THR A 203 6.58 11.48 28.47
CA THR A 203 5.69 11.14 29.59
C THR A 203 4.40 10.46 29.13
N ASN A 204 4.10 10.53 27.81
CA ASN A 204 2.96 9.90 27.18
C ASN A 204 3.39 8.98 26.03
N PRO A 205 3.98 7.79 26.34
CA PRO A 205 4.43 6.84 25.33
C PRO A 205 3.23 6.09 24.73
N VAL A 206 2.51 6.74 23.80
CA VAL A 206 1.31 6.17 23.17
C VAL A 206 1.67 5.04 22.18
N ILE A 207 2.90 5.05 21.69
CA ILE A 207 3.54 3.96 20.96
C ILE A 207 4.76 3.52 21.76
N SER A 208 4.87 2.22 22.05
CA SER A 208 5.94 1.69 22.90
C SER A 208 6.44 0.35 22.39
N LEU A 209 7.65 -0.04 22.83
CA LEU A 209 8.19 -1.38 22.61
C LEU A 209 7.29 -2.44 23.26
N MET A 210 7.11 -3.55 22.58
CA MET A 210 6.48 -4.73 23.18
C MET A 210 7.26 -5.20 24.40
N GLU A 211 6.55 -5.68 25.43
CA GLU A 211 7.19 -6.09 26.70
C GLU A 211 8.24 -7.19 26.53
N ASN A 212 8.00 -8.15 25.63
CA ASN A 212 8.93 -9.21 25.29
C ASN A 212 10.20 -8.73 24.55
N GLN A 213 10.26 -7.47 24.14
CA GLN A 213 11.41 -6.86 23.44
C GLN A 213 12.22 -5.90 24.33
N LYS A 214 11.75 -5.59 25.53
CA LYS A 214 12.41 -4.65 26.46
C LYS A 214 13.79 -5.14 26.95
N ASN A 215 14.00 -6.46 27.00
CA ASN A 215 15.20 -7.07 27.54
C ASN A 215 16.19 -7.61 26.49
N ILE A 216 15.99 -7.25 25.21
CA ILE A 216 16.83 -7.76 24.10
C ILE A 216 17.89 -6.73 23.76
N THR A 217 19.15 -7.05 24.02
CA THR A 217 20.32 -6.20 23.71
C THR A 217 20.69 -6.22 22.23
N GLU A 218 20.51 -7.34 21.56
CA GLU A 218 20.76 -7.46 20.11
C GLU A 218 19.50 -7.20 19.30
N LYS A 219 19.47 -6.08 18.57
CA LYS A 219 18.30 -5.64 17.79
C LYS A 219 18.02 -6.48 16.53
N GLY A 220 18.93 -7.37 16.13
CA GLY A 220 18.76 -8.26 14.98
C GLY A 220 17.76 -9.39 15.28
N GLY A 221 16.80 -9.64 14.38
CA GLY A 221 15.87 -10.78 14.50
C GLY A 221 14.70 -10.62 15.48
N THR A 222 14.55 -9.46 16.13
CA THR A 222 13.52 -9.23 17.17
C THR A 222 12.25 -8.56 16.67
N MET A 223 12.18 -8.21 15.37
CA MET A 223 10.97 -7.65 14.78
C MET A 223 9.85 -8.68 14.76
N ARG A 224 8.61 -8.21 14.92
CA ARG A 224 7.44 -8.98 14.57
C ARG A 224 7.39 -9.10 13.06
N LEU A 225 7.67 -10.29 12.54
CA LEU A 225 7.81 -10.59 11.12
C LEU A 225 6.79 -11.62 10.67
N GLY A 226 6.46 -11.58 9.36
CA GLY A 226 5.61 -12.57 8.72
C GLY A 226 4.13 -12.34 8.92
N ALA A 227 3.33 -13.36 8.64
CA ALA A 227 1.88 -13.30 8.64
C ALA A 227 1.31 -13.55 10.06
N TRP A 228 0.47 -12.64 10.53
CA TRP A 228 -0.21 -12.73 11.82
C TRP A 228 -1.72 -12.57 11.65
N LYS A 229 -2.48 -13.24 12.50
CA LYS A 229 -3.93 -13.12 12.51
C LYS A 229 -4.37 -11.79 13.11
N CYS A 230 -5.42 -11.21 12.51
CA CYS A 230 -6.11 -10.04 13.06
C CYS A 230 -7.61 -10.33 13.09
N LYS A 231 -8.22 -10.24 14.26
CA LYS A 231 -9.66 -10.30 14.46
C LYS A 231 -10.26 -8.91 14.27
N ILE A 232 -11.15 -8.75 13.30
CA ILE A 232 -11.82 -7.49 12.97
C ILE A 232 -13.11 -7.37 13.76
N LYS A 233 -13.36 -6.20 14.34
CA LYS A 233 -14.63 -5.90 15.03
C LYS A 233 -15.75 -5.72 14.02
N LYS A 234 -16.90 -6.35 14.30
CA LYS A 234 -18.11 -6.20 13.47
C LYS A 234 -18.59 -4.75 13.45
N ASN A 235 -19.28 -4.38 12.38
CA ASN A 235 -19.87 -3.04 12.17
C ASN A 235 -18.84 -1.91 12.06
N THR A 236 -17.57 -2.22 11.74
CA THR A 236 -16.52 -1.27 11.41
C THR A 236 -16.40 -1.10 9.90
N LEU A 237 -15.75 -0.02 9.44
CA LEU A 237 -15.46 0.19 8.01
C LEU A 237 -14.61 -0.95 7.47
N VAL A 238 -13.54 -1.32 8.17
CA VAL A 238 -12.62 -2.39 7.76
C VAL A 238 -13.34 -3.74 7.72
N HIS A 239 -14.30 -4.00 8.63
CA HIS A 239 -15.12 -5.22 8.55
C HIS A 239 -15.94 -5.28 7.26
N LYS A 240 -16.53 -4.15 6.83
CA LYS A 240 -17.25 -4.06 5.55
C LYS A 240 -16.32 -4.25 4.35
N ILE A 241 -15.09 -3.73 4.42
CA ILE A 241 -14.10 -3.81 3.34
C ILE A 241 -13.61 -5.25 3.13
N TYR A 242 -13.26 -5.95 4.20
CA TYR A 242 -12.74 -7.32 4.09
C TYR A 242 -13.84 -8.39 3.97
N ASP A 243 -15.04 -8.09 4.46
CA ASP A 243 -16.13 -9.05 4.60
C ASP A 243 -15.70 -10.35 5.31
N LYS A 244 -14.84 -10.21 6.33
CA LYS A 244 -14.27 -11.31 7.11
C LYS A 244 -14.10 -10.91 8.57
N ASN A 245 -14.33 -11.85 9.47
CA ASN A 245 -14.12 -11.64 10.92
C ASN A 245 -12.63 -11.78 11.33
N VAL A 246 -11.87 -12.58 10.59
CA VAL A 246 -10.45 -12.83 10.85
C VAL A 246 -9.71 -12.77 9.52
N ILE A 247 -8.63 -12.00 9.51
CA ILE A 247 -7.69 -11.89 8.40
C ILE A 247 -6.30 -12.30 8.87
N SER A 248 -5.38 -12.46 7.93
CA SER A 248 -3.98 -12.70 8.20
C SER A 248 -3.16 -11.75 7.35
N GLU A 249 -2.35 -10.89 7.95
CA GLU A 249 -1.57 -9.87 7.26
C GLU A 249 -0.11 -9.90 7.68
N ARG A 250 0.78 -9.36 6.83
CA ARG A 250 2.23 -9.40 7.03
C ARG A 250 2.71 -8.20 7.83
N HIS A 251 3.58 -8.45 8.80
CA HIS A 251 4.15 -7.46 9.72
C HIS A 251 5.66 -7.31 9.55
N ARG A 252 6.16 -6.11 9.88
CA ARG A 252 7.59 -5.80 9.98
C ARG A 252 7.79 -4.59 10.88
N HIS A 253 7.66 -4.76 12.20
CA HIS A 253 7.80 -3.67 13.17
C HIS A 253 8.18 -4.18 14.55
N ARG A 254 8.54 -3.26 15.48
CA ARG A 254 8.87 -3.52 16.89
C ARG A 254 7.97 -2.76 17.84
N TRP A 255 7.59 -1.54 17.48
CA TRP A 255 6.76 -0.67 18.30
C TRP A 255 5.29 -0.89 17.97
N GLU A 256 4.47 -0.78 19.02
CA GLU A 256 3.04 -1.05 18.99
C GLU A 256 2.26 0.04 19.72
N LEU A 257 0.97 0.18 19.44
CA LEU A 257 0.08 1.01 20.21
C LEU A 257 0.05 0.51 21.67
N ASN A 258 0.38 1.39 22.62
CA ASN A 258 0.42 1.08 24.03
C ASN A 258 -1.00 0.85 24.58
N GLU A 259 -1.23 -0.33 25.16
CA GLU A 259 -2.54 -0.77 25.65
C GLU A 259 -3.17 0.19 26.65
N LYS A 260 -2.37 0.88 27.47
CA LYS A 260 -2.83 1.86 28.49
C LYS A 260 -3.65 3.01 27.89
N TYR A 261 -3.48 3.29 26.61
CA TYR A 261 -4.17 4.39 25.92
C TYR A 261 -5.40 3.95 25.12
N ILE A 262 -5.60 2.64 24.91
CA ILE A 262 -6.67 2.09 24.06
C ILE A 262 -8.05 2.59 24.48
N GLU A 263 -8.35 2.53 25.78
CA GLU A 263 -9.66 2.95 26.29
C GLU A 263 -9.90 4.44 26.05
N LYS A 264 -8.88 5.26 26.32
CA LYS A 264 -8.95 6.73 26.14
C LYS A 264 -9.12 7.11 24.67
N LEU A 265 -8.40 6.44 23.77
CA LEU A 265 -8.52 6.62 22.32
C LEU A 265 -9.94 6.25 21.84
N ASN A 266 -10.43 5.08 22.23
CA ASN A 266 -11.77 4.60 21.85
C ASN A 266 -12.89 5.52 22.35
N LYS A 267 -12.82 6.02 23.57
CA LYS A 267 -13.81 6.95 24.16
C LYS A 267 -13.86 8.27 23.39
N ASN A 268 -12.73 8.74 22.87
CA ASN A 268 -12.63 10.00 22.14
C ASN A 268 -12.82 9.88 20.62
N GLY A 269 -13.08 8.66 20.12
CA GLY A 269 -13.49 8.46 18.74
C GLY A 269 -12.51 7.71 17.84
N LEU A 270 -11.22 7.59 18.19
CA LEU A 270 -10.29 6.74 17.46
C LEU A 270 -10.53 5.28 17.86
N LYS A 271 -11.15 4.52 16.99
CA LYS A 271 -11.57 3.14 17.26
C LYS A 271 -10.48 2.14 16.93
N THR A 272 -10.20 1.23 17.85
CA THR A 272 -9.38 0.04 17.58
C THR A 272 -10.27 -1.03 16.96
N SER A 273 -10.22 -1.19 15.64
CA SER A 273 -11.13 -2.06 14.88
C SER A 273 -10.56 -3.42 14.55
N GLY A 274 -9.25 -3.60 14.63
CA GLY A 274 -8.57 -4.89 14.46
C GLY A 274 -7.61 -5.19 15.61
N ILE A 275 -7.65 -6.43 16.11
CA ILE A 275 -6.84 -6.87 17.24
C ILE A 275 -6.28 -8.26 16.96
N ASN A 276 -5.01 -8.48 17.26
CA ASN A 276 -4.43 -9.82 17.23
C ASN A 276 -5.07 -10.69 18.32
N PRO A 277 -5.63 -11.87 17.98
CA PRO A 277 -6.34 -12.69 18.96
C PRO A 277 -5.44 -13.39 19.99
N GLU A 278 -4.14 -13.48 19.75
CA GLU A 278 -3.17 -14.18 20.60
C GLU A 278 -2.45 -13.24 21.56
N THR A 279 -2.15 -12.00 21.06
CA THR A 279 -1.34 -11.02 21.82
C THR A 279 -2.13 -9.81 22.30
N ASN A 280 -3.38 -9.65 21.88
CA ASN A 280 -4.24 -8.49 22.10
C ASN A 280 -3.70 -7.16 21.54
N LEU A 281 -2.63 -7.21 20.71
CA LEU A 281 -2.06 -6.02 20.08
C LEU A 281 -3.04 -5.42 19.04
N VAL A 282 -3.07 -4.09 18.99
CA VAL A 282 -3.93 -3.36 18.05
C VAL A 282 -3.30 -3.38 16.67
N GLU A 283 -4.04 -3.90 15.71
CA GLU A 283 -3.61 -4.05 14.31
C GLU A 283 -4.22 -2.99 13.38
N ILE A 284 -5.39 -2.47 13.74
CA ILE A 284 -6.15 -1.54 12.89
C ILE A 284 -6.80 -0.47 13.77
N ILE A 285 -6.69 0.78 13.33
CA ILE A 285 -7.42 1.91 13.87
C ILE A 285 -8.31 2.54 12.81
N GLU A 286 -9.46 3.09 13.23
CA GLU A 286 -10.38 3.86 12.39
C GLU A 286 -10.82 5.12 13.12
N TYR A 287 -11.07 6.20 12.36
CA TYR A 287 -11.73 7.40 12.86
C TYR A 287 -13.07 7.61 12.14
N PRO A 288 -14.19 7.08 12.68
CA PRO A 288 -15.47 7.05 11.99
C PRO A 288 -16.14 8.40 11.76
N LYS A 289 -15.58 9.50 12.28
CA LYS A 289 -16.07 10.85 11.96
C LYS A 289 -15.66 11.30 10.57
N ASN A 290 -14.61 10.70 10.01
CA ASN A 290 -14.19 10.89 8.63
C ASN A 290 -14.75 9.76 7.77
N ASP A 291 -15.04 10.06 6.50
CA ASP A 291 -15.62 9.10 5.56
C ASP A 291 -14.69 7.90 5.32
N TRP A 292 -13.37 8.15 5.29
CA TRP A 292 -12.38 7.10 5.18
C TRP A 292 -11.08 7.48 5.91
N PHE A 293 -10.88 6.97 7.12
CA PHE A 293 -9.66 7.19 7.90
C PHE A 293 -9.26 5.86 8.55
N VAL A 294 -8.26 5.21 8.00
CA VAL A 294 -7.80 3.88 8.41
C VAL A 294 -6.28 3.89 8.59
N GLY A 295 -5.83 3.36 9.72
CA GLY A 295 -4.43 3.03 9.97
C GLY A 295 -4.27 1.55 10.26
N VAL A 296 -3.23 0.93 9.69
CA VAL A 296 -2.91 -0.49 9.88
C VAL A 296 -1.46 -0.67 10.31
N GLN A 297 -1.22 -1.56 11.28
CA GLN A 297 0.12 -1.86 11.77
C GLN A 297 0.88 -2.81 10.82
N PHE A 298 0.17 -3.60 10.06
CA PHE A 298 0.70 -4.52 9.06
C PHE A 298 0.93 -3.82 7.70
N HIS A 299 1.47 -4.57 6.76
CA HIS A 299 1.83 -4.13 5.41
C HIS A 299 0.92 -4.79 4.35
N PRO A 300 -0.24 -4.20 4.05
CA PRO A 300 -1.19 -4.75 3.07
C PRO A 300 -0.64 -4.78 1.65
N GLU A 301 0.34 -3.91 1.34
CA GLU A 301 1.00 -3.85 0.03
C GLU A 301 1.71 -5.14 -0.35
N TYR A 302 2.12 -5.96 0.61
CA TYR A 302 2.78 -7.25 0.33
C TYR A 302 1.83 -8.36 -0.10
N LYS A 303 0.51 -8.10 -0.10
CA LYS A 303 -0.51 -9.09 -0.50
C LYS A 303 -1.33 -8.64 -1.70
N SER A 304 -1.11 -7.44 -2.21
CA SER A 304 -1.80 -6.95 -3.39
C SER A 304 -1.20 -7.56 -4.66
N THR A 305 -2.04 -8.09 -5.54
CA THR A 305 -1.64 -8.65 -6.83
C THR A 305 -2.60 -8.21 -7.94
N VAL A 306 -2.22 -8.43 -9.19
CA VAL A 306 -3.06 -8.16 -10.36
C VAL A 306 -4.40 -8.91 -10.29
N GLU A 307 -4.38 -10.20 -9.88
CA GLU A 307 -5.59 -11.03 -9.81
C GLU A 307 -6.38 -10.89 -8.52
N SER A 308 -5.76 -10.30 -7.50
CA SER A 308 -6.37 -10.09 -6.17
C SER A 308 -5.85 -8.78 -5.57
N PRO A 309 -6.30 -7.62 -6.08
CA PRO A 309 -5.98 -6.32 -5.50
C PRO A 309 -6.39 -6.28 -4.03
N HIS A 310 -5.52 -5.74 -3.18
CA HIS A 310 -5.79 -5.75 -1.76
C HIS A 310 -7.00 -4.86 -1.40
N PRO A 311 -8.00 -5.36 -0.63
CA PRO A 311 -9.28 -4.69 -0.43
C PRO A 311 -9.16 -3.30 0.21
N LEU A 312 -8.19 -3.08 1.11
CA LEU A 312 -7.98 -1.75 1.71
C LEU A 312 -7.53 -0.72 0.66
N PHE A 313 -6.62 -1.08 -0.26
CA PHE A 313 -6.21 -0.18 -1.34
C PHE A 313 -7.36 0.10 -2.30
N VAL A 314 -8.15 -0.92 -2.66
CA VAL A 314 -9.34 -0.76 -3.53
C VAL A 314 -10.35 0.19 -2.90
N SER A 315 -10.66 0.00 -1.62
CA SER A 315 -11.59 0.86 -0.89
C SER A 315 -11.05 2.28 -0.69
N PHE A 316 -9.75 2.44 -0.46
CA PHE A 316 -9.10 3.74 -0.32
C PHE A 316 -9.20 4.55 -1.62
N VAL A 317 -8.84 3.96 -2.77
CA VAL A 317 -8.96 4.62 -4.08
C VAL A 317 -10.42 4.98 -4.38
N LYS A 318 -11.38 4.12 -4.04
CA LYS A 318 -12.81 4.44 -4.17
C LYS A 318 -13.22 5.63 -3.30
N ALA A 319 -12.71 5.71 -2.07
CA ALA A 319 -12.96 6.85 -1.18
C ALA A 319 -12.38 8.15 -1.75
N CYS A 320 -11.18 8.09 -2.34
CA CYS A 320 -10.57 9.24 -3.01
C CYS A 320 -11.42 9.74 -4.18
N LEU A 321 -12.00 8.82 -4.97
CA LEU A 321 -12.95 9.17 -6.04
C LEU A 321 -14.18 9.91 -5.49
N ASN A 322 -14.82 9.34 -4.47
CA ASN A 322 -16.01 9.94 -3.87
C ASN A 322 -15.71 11.32 -3.28
N TYR A 323 -14.55 11.48 -2.63
CA TYR A 323 -14.09 12.77 -2.11
C TYR A 323 -13.90 13.80 -3.23
N ARG A 324 -13.27 13.43 -4.34
CA ARG A 324 -13.11 14.29 -5.52
C ARG A 324 -14.45 14.71 -6.12
N GLU A 325 -15.38 13.79 -6.26
CA GLU A 325 -16.73 14.07 -6.75
C GLU A 325 -17.44 15.09 -5.83
N SER A 326 -17.36 14.93 -4.52
CA SER A 326 -17.95 15.86 -3.54
C SER A 326 -17.35 17.27 -3.64
N LYS A 327 -16.01 17.38 -3.81
CA LYS A 327 -15.34 18.69 -4.04
C LYS A 327 -15.84 19.38 -5.31
N ASN A 328 -16.05 18.63 -6.38
CA ASN A 328 -16.49 19.18 -7.65
C ASN A 328 -17.96 19.64 -7.59
N HIS A 329 -18.83 18.97 -6.82
CA HIS A 329 -20.23 19.37 -6.62
C HIS A 329 -20.39 20.55 -5.66
N GLY A 330 -19.50 20.69 -4.68
CA GLY A 330 -19.49 21.84 -3.75
C GLY A 330 -18.93 23.15 -4.34
N ARG A 331 -18.31 23.11 -5.52
CA ARG A 331 -17.80 24.27 -6.27
C ARG A 331 -18.77 24.81 -7.32
N LYS A 332 -19.92 24.18 -7.50
CA LYS A 332 -21.05 24.68 -8.32
C LYS A 332 -22.09 25.35 -7.44
#